data_cfd745ecb5a38e30c1c59f42053dbb09
#
_entry.id   cfd745ecb5a38e30c1c59f42053dbb09
#
_cell.length_a   1.000
_cell.length_b   1.000
_cell.length_c   1.000
_cell.angle_alpha   90.00
_cell.angle_beta   90.00
_cell.angle_gamma   90.00
#
_symmetry.space_group_name_H-M   'P 1'
#
loop_
_entity.id
_entity.type
_entity.pdbx_description
1 polymer ?
#
loop_
_entity_poly.entity_id
_entity_poly.type
_entity_poly.pdbx_seq_one_letter_code
_entity_poly.pdbx_strand_id
1 'polypeptide(L)'
;MVNNKASALSLAVSALTLAGSADAFWRLPCRGRTGVGRLDPIMDPGKVSDHVHVIHGGNXFGIDNTPQDLVDSDCTSCAVTQDKSAYWTPPIYFLHSNGTAEMVEQVGGMLAYYLLYTDSANPDGKITAFPEGFQMISGDKRQRSFPYPIPDNDKSSWTADQKTQSALSQKALGFNCLNYAATPEASLYRHFLPDKDYLDANCLDGIRLELMFPSCWNGKDVDSDDHKSHVAFPDLVMSGACPEGFGTKLPSLFFETIFNTYAFKGMDGQFVLSNGDPTGYGYHGDFQMGWDSVDFLQSAVDTCTNASGEIEDCALFNIQSEADQGQCTFAEVDAIKDDNPLGPREDGLPIAVPIQSGPSYATNYPVVLAGDETQAAATSTKASSKATTSAASASAVVPTLSYTPGTSSVTDKYGGGILLAETASSYVQSPTAVVSVSASTVTAAASLADAETDAAGNIIATSWYTSGNQVMEMMIEEVDVTVTATAVETANAHARRHVGKEHRRVRGHPRR
;
A
#
# COMPACT_ATOMS: atom_id res chain seq x y z
N MET A 1 -38.15 -48.26 50.24
CA MET A 1 -37.71 -46.84 50.22
C MET A 1 -36.36 -46.79 49.62
N VAL A 2 -36.28 -46.41 48.36
CA VAL A 2 -35.02 -46.28 47.63
C VAL A 2 -34.87 -44.80 47.27
N ASN A 3 -33.86 -44.15 47.86
CA ASN A 3 -33.54 -42.74 47.58
C ASN A 3 -32.63 -42.69 46.37
N ASN A 4 -33.17 -42.18 45.26
CA ASN A 4 -32.37 -41.77 44.06
C ASN A 4 -31.86 -40.36 44.25
N LYS A 5 -30.59 -40.21 44.50
CA LYS A 5 -29.91 -38.91 44.39
C LYS A 5 -29.45 -38.74 42.95
N ALA A 6 -30.09 -37.84 42.23
CA ALA A 6 -29.63 -37.41 40.90
C ALA A 6 -28.53 -36.35 41.08
N SER A 7 -27.31 -36.71 40.68
CA SER A 7 -26.22 -35.74 40.60
C SER A 7 -26.35 -34.92 39.34
N ALA A 8 -26.59 -33.65 39.50
CA ALA A 8 -26.54 -32.70 38.38
C ALA A 8 -25.06 -32.34 38.06
N LEU A 9 -24.62 -32.80 36.91
CA LEU A 9 -23.28 -32.44 36.39
C LEU A 9 -23.43 -31.12 35.64
N SER A 10 -22.93 -30.06 36.24
CA SER A 10 -22.89 -28.73 35.58
C SER A 10 -21.73 -28.71 34.60
N LEU A 11 -22.01 -28.76 33.31
CA LEU A 11 -21.04 -28.49 32.25
C LEU A 11 -20.83 -26.97 32.17
N ALA A 12 -19.71 -26.51 32.68
CA ALA A 12 -19.27 -25.14 32.44
C ALA A 12 -18.70 -25.10 31.02
N VAL A 13 -19.45 -24.59 30.06
CA VAL A 13 -18.94 -24.29 28.72
C VAL A 13 -18.20 -22.97 28.83
N SER A 14 -16.87 -23.06 28.89
CA SER A 14 -16.03 -21.90 28.74
C SER A 14 -16.09 -21.46 27.26
N ALA A 15 -16.86 -20.43 26.98
CA ALA A 15 -16.82 -19.76 25.69
C ALA A 15 -15.46 -19.04 25.61
N LEU A 16 -14.53 -19.66 24.92
CA LEU A 16 -13.30 -18.99 24.52
C LEU A 16 -13.71 -17.99 23.44
N THR A 17 -13.90 -16.74 23.83
CA THR A 17 -14.02 -15.66 22.86
C THR A 17 -12.65 -15.47 22.23
N LEU A 18 -12.46 -16.04 21.04
CA LEU A 18 -11.39 -15.62 20.16
C LEU A 18 -11.75 -14.19 19.75
N ALA A 19 -11.29 -13.23 20.53
CA ALA A 19 -11.24 -11.85 20.09
C ALA A 19 -10.19 -11.84 18.98
N GLY A 20 -10.62 -11.97 17.75
CA GLY A 20 -9.78 -11.61 16.61
C GLY A 20 -9.42 -10.13 16.80
N SER A 21 -8.16 -9.84 16.90
CA SER A 21 -7.70 -8.46 16.87
C SER A 21 -8.18 -7.85 15.56
N ALA A 22 -9.17 -7.00 15.62
CA ALA A 22 -9.49 -6.14 14.49
C ALA A 22 -8.28 -5.21 14.37
N ASP A 23 -7.54 -5.34 13.28
CA ASP A 23 -6.38 -4.49 13.04
C ASP A 23 -6.88 -3.05 12.88
N ALA A 24 -6.59 -2.23 13.86
CA ALA A 24 -6.99 -0.83 13.90
C ALA A 24 -6.09 -0.03 12.94
N PHE A 25 -6.66 1.02 12.32
CA PHE A 25 -5.88 1.89 11.45
C PHE A 25 -6.69 3.15 11.13
N TRP A 26 -6.03 4.13 10.54
CA TRP A 26 -6.74 5.21 9.83
C TRP A 26 -6.07 5.49 8.51
N ARG A 27 -6.89 5.85 7.52
CA ARG A 27 -6.47 6.26 6.18
C ARG A 27 -6.53 7.77 6.11
N LEU A 28 -5.36 8.40 6.07
CA LEU A 28 -5.27 9.85 5.99
C LEU A 28 -5.19 10.27 4.53
N PRO A 29 -6.25 10.85 3.96
CA PRO A 29 -6.13 11.36 2.60
C PRO A 29 -5.38 12.71 2.58
N CYS A 30 -4.44 12.83 1.63
CA CYS A 30 -3.75 14.07 1.29
C CYS A 30 -4.16 14.40 -0.15
N ARG A 31 -5.34 15.01 -0.30
CA ARG A 31 -5.96 15.26 -1.62
C ARG A 31 -5.24 16.35 -2.40
N GLY A 32 -4.69 17.33 -1.70
CA GLY A 32 -3.76 18.28 -2.28
C GLY A 32 -2.35 17.70 -2.31
N ARG A 33 -1.50 18.35 -3.08
CA ARG A 33 -0.05 18.17 -2.95
C ARG A 33 0.55 19.50 -2.59
N THR A 34 1.47 19.50 -1.65
CA THR A 34 2.14 20.72 -1.20
C THR A 34 3.02 21.28 -2.32
N GLY A 35 3.53 20.37 -3.16
CA GLY A 35 4.25 20.77 -4.37
C GLY A 35 4.89 19.61 -5.11
N VAL A 36 5.56 19.96 -6.20
CA VAL A 36 6.33 19.03 -7.03
C VAL A 36 7.66 19.70 -7.34
N GLY A 37 8.77 19.02 -7.04
CA GLY A 37 10.07 19.60 -7.29
C GLY A 37 11.23 18.69 -6.92
N ARG A 38 12.43 19.10 -7.24
CA ARG A 38 13.65 18.39 -6.87
C ARG A 38 14.09 18.79 -5.47
N LEU A 39 13.29 18.41 -4.49
CA LEU A 39 13.51 18.70 -3.07
C LEU A 39 13.57 17.40 -2.29
N ASP A 40 14.57 17.27 -1.43
CA ASP A 40 14.76 16.12 -0.55
C ASP A 40 15.56 16.55 0.68
N PRO A 41 14.92 17.14 1.68
CA PRO A 41 15.66 17.67 2.84
C PRO A 41 16.31 16.57 3.70
N ILE A 42 15.96 15.29 3.51
CA ILE A 42 16.64 14.19 4.20
C ILE A 42 17.94 13.84 3.47
N MET A 43 17.84 13.48 2.18
CA MET A 43 19.02 13.01 1.41
C MET A 43 19.95 14.14 0.95
N ASP A 44 19.38 15.30 0.64
CA ASP A 44 20.10 16.43 0.04
C ASP A 44 19.86 17.73 0.82
N PRO A 45 20.05 17.78 2.15
CA PRO A 45 19.73 18.98 2.93
C PRO A 45 20.48 20.21 2.41
N GLY A 46 19.74 21.27 2.10
CA GLY A 46 20.26 22.52 1.59
C GLY A 46 20.72 22.46 0.12
N LYS A 47 20.41 21.39 -0.59
CA LYS A 47 20.79 21.19 -1.99
C LYS A 47 19.59 20.74 -2.82
N VAL A 48 19.67 20.94 -4.12
CA VAL A 48 18.67 20.45 -5.06
C VAL A 48 18.86 18.94 -5.24
N SER A 49 17.79 18.18 -5.13
CA SER A 49 17.82 16.71 -5.31
C SER A 49 18.10 16.33 -6.76
N ASP A 50 18.63 15.13 -6.95
CA ASP A 50 18.97 14.60 -8.27
C ASP A 50 17.75 14.13 -9.08
N HIS A 51 16.54 14.14 -8.49
CA HIS A 51 15.29 13.82 -9.20
C HIS A 51 14.09 14.50 -8.54
N VAL A 52 12.96 14.44 -9.23
CA VAL A 52 11.72 15.10 -8.80
C VAL A 52 10.94 14.22 -7.79
N HIS A 53 10.34 14.88 -6.80
CA HIS A 53 9.38 14.27 -5.87
C HIS A 53 8.03 15.00 -5.93
N VAL A 54 6.98 14.26 -5.65
CA VAL A 54 5.66 14.81 -5.29
C VAL A 54 5.60 14.85 -3.77
N ILE A 55 5.28 16.00 -3.23
CA ILE A 55 5.31 16.26 -1.79
C ILE A 55 3.88 16.50 -1.28
N HIS A 56 3.56 15.89 -0.14
CA HIS A 56 2.31 16.08 0.60
C HIS A 56 2.63 16.45 2.04
N GLY A 57 1.71 17.16 2.71
CA GLY A 57 1.85 17.51 4.13
C GLY A 57 1.97 19.01 4.36
N GLY A 58 2.81 19.40 5.31
CA GLY A 58 2.97 20.77 5.76
C GLY A 58 3.68 21.70 4.77
N ASN A 59 3.29 23.00 4.75
CA ASN A 59 3.85 23.99 3.81
C ASN A 59 5.23 24.58 4.18
N UNK A 60 5.75 24.17 5.10
CA UNK A 60 6.84 24.41 5.36
C UNK A 60 7.78 23.65 4.91
N PHE A 61 7.55 22.79 4.20
CA PHE A 61 8.49 21.92 3.48
C PHE A 61 9.38 22.75 2.53
N GLY A 62 10.64 22.39 2.43
CA GLY A 62 11.58 23.14 1.59
C GLY A 62 12.87 22.38 1.30
N ILE A 63 13.90 23.12 0.93
CA ILE A 63 15.18 22.53 0.54
C ILE A 63 16.02 22.03 1.74
N ASP A 64 15.76 22.56 2.94
CA ASP A 64 16.54 22.26 4.14
C ASP A 64 15.69 22.28 5.41
N ASN A 65 14.37 22.08 5.29
CA ASN A 65 13.50 22.10 6.46
C ASN A 65 13.81 20.96 7.42
N THR A 66 13.59 21.26 8.69
CA THR A 66 13.66 20.28 9.77
C THR A 66 12.24 19.79 10.10
N PRO A 67 12.09 18.70 10.86
CA PRO A 67 10.76 18.30 11.36
C PRO A 67 10.06 19.41 12.18
N GLN A 68 10.81 20.26 12.88
CA GLN A 68 10.20 21.37 13.62
C GLN A 68 9.57 22.41 12.68
N ASP A 69 10.22 22.70 11.54
CA ASP A 69 9.66 23.63 10.55
C ASP A 69 8.31 23.10 10.05
N LEU A 70 8.17 21.77 9.92
CA LEU A 70 6.90 21.18 9.52
C LEU A 70 5.81 21.40 10.58
N VAL A 71 6.13 21.17 11.85
CA VAL A 71 5.18 21.43 12.96
C VAL A 71 4.70 22.87 12.92
N ASP A 72 5.60 23.81 12.56
CA ASP A 72 5.30 25.25 12.49
C ASP A 72 4.57 25.64 11.20
N SER A 73 4.25 24.71 10.30
CA SER A 73 3.50 24.99 9.07
C SER A 73 2.14 25.62 9.35
N ASP A 74 1.77 26.59 8.53
CA ASP A 74 0.46 27.27 8.61
C ASP A 74 -0.69 26.38 8.10
N CYS A 75 -0.38 25.41 7.25
CA CYS A 75 -1.36 24.51 6.64
C CYS A 75 -0.73 23.16 6.30
N THR A 76 -1.61 22.20 5.95
CA THR A 76 -1.21 20.88 5.44
C THR A 76 -2.08 20.52 4.24
N SER A 77 -1.52 19.80 3.27
CA SER A 77 -2.29 19.29 2.14
C SER A 77 -3.02 17.97 2.47
N CYS A 78 -2.99 17.55 3.75
CA CYS A 78 -3.66 16.34 4.23
C CYS A 78 -4.95 16.69 4.99
N ALA A 79 -5.88 15.76 5.09
CA ALA A 79 -7.22 16.02 5.62
C ALA A 79 -7.25 16.35 7.11
N VAL A 80 -6.34 15.76 7.90
CA VAL A 80 -6.27 16.01 9.35
C VAL A 80 -5.32 17.20 9.60
N THR A 81 -5.85 18.31 10.09
CA THR A 81 -5.09 19.56 10.20
C THR A 81 -3.94 19.49 11.22
N GLN A 82 -4.01 18.57 12.16
CA GLN A 82 -2.95 18.35 13.15
C GLN A 82 -1.75 17.58 12.59
N ASP A 83 -1.88 17.03 11.37
CA ASP A 83 -0.78 16.33 10.71
C ASP A 83 -0.16 17.23 9.64
N LYS A 84 0.97 17.80 9.95
CA LYS A 84 1.82 18.59 9.05
C LYS A 84 3.10 17.84 8.69
N SER A 85 3.12 16.52 8.95
CA SER A 85 4.23 15.66 8.50
C SER A 85 4.45 15.84 7.01
N ALA A 86 5.66 15.57 6.56
CA ALA A 86 5.95 15.56 5.13
C ALA A 86 6.11 14.12 4.63
N TYR A 87 5.49 13.88 3.48
CA TYR A 87 5.43 12.59 2.79
C TYR A 87 5.79 12.83 1.34
N TRP A 88 6.88 12.22 0.83
CA TRP A 88 7.22 12.45 -0.57
C TRP A 88 7.74 11.19 -1.26
N THR A 89 7.45 11.11 -2.56
CA THR A 89 7.80 9.96 -3.40
C THR A 89 8.12 10.43 -4.82
N PRO A 90 8.92 9.67 -5.59
CA PRO A 90 9.14 9.98 -7.00
C PRO A 90 7.87 9.69 -7.82
N PRO A 91 7.42 10.64 -8.65
CA PRO A 91 6.29 10.40 -9.57
C PRO A 91 6.70 9.55 -10.76
N ILE A 92 5.68 9.03 -11.46
CA ILE A 92 5.83 8.38 -12.76
C ILE A 92 5.79 9.45 -13.86
N TYR A 93 6.67 9.32 -14.83
CA TYR A 93 6.66 10.06 -16.09
C TYR A 93 6.33 9.12 -17.24
N PHE A 94 5.72 9.66 -18.28
CA PHE A 94 5.64 8.99 -19.57
C PHE A 94 6.70 9.59 -20.49
N LEU A 95 7.63 8.76 -20.93
CA LEU A 95 8.68 9.14 -21.87
C LEU A 95 8.24 8.66 -23.26
N HIS A 96 7.83 9.60 -24.09
CA HIS A 96 7.38 9.35 -25.45
C HIS A 96 8.55 8.89 -26.33
N SER A 97 8.26 8.16 -27.40
CA SER A 97 9.27 7.67 -28.35
C SER A 97 10.04 8.80 -29.05
N ASN A 98 9.48 10.02 -29.10
CA ASN A 98 10.16 11.20 -29.64
C ASN A 98 11.14 11.86 -28.65
N GLY A 99 11.19 11.38 -27.40
CA GLY A 99 12.03 11.92 -26.35
C GLY A 99 11.33 12.89 -25.40
N THR A 100 10.13 13.30 -25.71
CA THR A 100 9.34 14.17 -24.81
C THR A 100 8.96 13.41 -23.55
N ALA A 101 9.05 14.06 -22.38
CA ALA A 101 8.61 13.49 -21.11
C ALA A 101 7.55 14.38 -20.44
N GLU A 102 6.56 13.77 -19.83
CA GLU A 102 5.56 14.47 -19.03
C GLU A 102 5.17 13.63 -17.81
N MET A 103 4.90 14.31 -16.70
CA MET A 103 4.50 13.63 -15.47
C MET A 103 3.09 13.04 -15.65
N VAL A 104 2.94 11.78 -15.30
CA VAL A 104 1.63 11.12 -15.32
C VAL A 104 0.75 11.73 -14.23
N GLU A 105 -0.50 12.02 -14.57
CA GLU A 105 -1.44 12.60 -13.63
C GLU A 105 -1.60 11.72 -12.37
N GLN A 106 -1.40 12.34 -11.21
CA GLN A 106 -1.70 11.72 -9.92
C GLN A 106 -3.18 11.93 -9.61
N VAL A 107 -3.91 10.83 -9.38
CA VAL A 107 -5.36 10.85 -9.20
C VAL A 107 -5.69 10.84 -7.70
N GLY A 108 -6.40 11.87 -7.24
CA GLY A 108 -6.91 11.92 -5.87
C GLY A 108 -5.86 12.12 -4.77
N GLY A 109 -4.65 12.57 -5.14
CA GLY A 109 -3.59 12.80 -4.18
C GLY A 109 -2.94 11.52 -3.68
N MET A 110 -2.65 11.47 -2.39
CA MET A 110 -2.01 10.33 -1.72
C MET A 110 -2.85 9.90 -0.51
N LEU A 111 -2.80 8.63 -0.17
CA LEU A 111 -3.30 8.12 1.11
C LEU A 111 -2.10 7.70 1.97
N ALA A 112 -2.02 8.23 3.18
CA ALA A 112 -1.06 7.79 4.19
C ALA A 112 -1.82 6.97 5.24
N TYR A 113 -1.56 5.68 5.31
CA TYR A 113 -2.18 4.79 6.28
C TYR A 113 -1.30 4.68 7.52
N TYR A 114 -1.91 4.79 8.66
CA TYR A 114 -1.30 4.49 9.95
C TYR A 114 -1.90 3.19 10.45
N LEU A 115 -1.22 2.08 10.17
CA LEU A 115 -1.69 0.75 10.52
C LEU A 115 -1.18 0.39 11.92
N LEU A 116 -2.08 0.00 12.80
CA LEU A 116 -1.78 -0.19 14.22
C LEU A 116 -1.56 -1.68 14.55
N TYR A 117 -0.67 -2.32 13.81
CA TYR A 117 -0.27 -3.72 14.07
C TYR A 117 0.70 -3.80 15.25
N THR A 118 0.39 -4.64 16.21
CA THR A 118 1.33 -4.94 17.30
C THR A 118 2.46 -5.84 16.80
N ASP A 119 3.54 -5.89 17.56
CA ASP A 119 4.64 -6.84 17.33
C ASP A 119 4.12 -8.25 17.68
N SER A 120 4.17 -9.19 16.74
CA SER A 120 3.69 -10.56 16.98
C SER A 120 4.53 -11.30 18.03
N ALA A 121 5.78 -10.87 18.26
CA ALA A 121 6.60 -11.40 19.35
C ALA A 121 6.23 -10.80 20.72
N ASN A 122 5.51 -9.68 20.73
CA ASN A 122 5.04 -8.99 21.93
C ASN A 122 3.61 -8.44 21.68
N PRO A 123 2.61 -9.32 21.54
CA PRO A 123 1.27 -8.89 21.11
C PRO A 123 0.54 -7.98 22.10
N ASP A 124 0.91 -8.01 23.36
CA ASP A 124 0.37 -7.10 24.39
C ASP A 124 1.19 -5.79 24.49
N GLY A 125 2.22 -5.66 23.66
CA GLY A 125 3.08 -4.48 23.64
C GLY A 125 2.34 -3.29 23.04
N LYS A 126 2.72 -2.12 23.48
CA LYS A 126 2.14 -0.85 22.99
C LYS A 126 2.77 -0.46 21.66
N ILE A 127 1.97 0.21 20.84
CA ILE A 127 2.46 0.94 19.68
C ILE A 127 2.83 2.34 20.18
N THR A 128 4.05 2.77 19.89
CA THR A 128 4.61 4.04 20.33
C THR A 128 4.51 5.04 19.18
N ALA A 129 4.03 6.24 19.43
CA ALA A 129 3.99 7.32 18.43
C ALA A 129 5.40 7.62 17.92
N PHE A 130 5.50 8.10 16.68
CA PHE A 130 6.78 8.61 16.16
C PHE A 130 7.29 9.71 17.09
N PRO A 131 8.55 9.67 17.56
CA PRO A 131 9.06 10.71 18.47
C PRO A 131 9.32 12.03 17.72
N GLU A 132 9.46 13.09 18.49
CA GLU A 132 9.83 14.42 17.97
C GLU A 132 11.12 14.32 17.15
N GLY A 133 11.15 14.94 15.98
CA GLY A 133 12.31 14.94 15.10
C GLY A 133 12.51 13.67 14.28
N PHE A 134 11.56 12.74 14.32
CA PHE A 134 11.70 11.44 13.63
C PHE A 134 11.61 11.61 12.12
N GLN A 135 12.51 10.95 11.42
CA GLN A 135 12.46 10.86 9.96
C GLN A 135 13.01 9.51 9.50
N MET A 136 12.55 9.04 8.35
CA MET A 136 12.99 7.74 7.80
C MET A 136 12.73 7.66 6.30
N ILE A 137 13.46 6.77 5.64
CA ILE A 137 13.33 6.46 4.21
C ILE A 137 12.96 4.99 4.04
N SER A 138 12.05 4.71 3.11
CA SER A 138 11.75 3.35 2.66
C SER A 138 12.08 3.21 1.16
N GLY A 139 12.56 2.04 0.76
CA GLY A 139 12.98 1.77 -0.61
C GLY A 139 14.42 2.16 -0.87
N ASP A 140 14.86 2.00 -2.12
CA ASP A 140 16.23 2.33 -2.55
C ASP A 140 16.20 2.78 -4.02
N LYS A 141 16.42 4.09 -4.25
CA LYS A 141 16.33 4.70 -5.58
C LYS A 141 17.25 4.06 -6.64
N ARG A 142 18.25 3.31 -6.21
CA ARG A 142 19.23 2.70 -7.11
C ARG A 142 18.92 1.23 -7.44
N GLN A 143 17.94 0.62 -6.78
CA GLN A 143 17.57 -0.80 -7.00
C GLN A 143 16.98 -0.98 -8.40
N ARG A 144 17.42 -2.03 -9.12
CA ARG A 144 16.98 -2.32 -10.50
C ARG A 144 16.72 -3.81 -10.74
N SER A 145 16.61 -4.61 -9.67
CA SER A 145 16.35 -6.05 -9.80
C SER A 145 15.64 -6.58 -8.56
N PHE A 146 14.95 -7.69 -8.73
CA PHE A 146 14.24 -8.37 -7.63
C PHE A 146 14.52 -9.87 -7.76
N PRO A 147 15.29 -10.44 -6.84
CA PRO A 147 15.74 -11.82 -6.98
C PRO A 147 14.78 -12.89 -6.44
N TYR A 148 13.60 -12.48 -5.98
CA TYR A 148 12.64 -13.39 -5.34
C TYR A 148 11.49 -13.71 -6.30
N PRO A 149 10.68 -14.77 -6.04
CA PRO A 149 9.53 -15.09 -6.88
C PRO A 149 8.53 -13.92 -6.98
N ILE A 150 7.90 -13.75 -8.15
CA ILE A 150 6.83 -12.79 -8.41
C ILE A 150 5.69 -13.56 -9.09
N PRO A 151 4.47 -13.54 -8.52
CA PRO A 151 4.10 -12.94 -7.23
C PRO A 151 4.76 -13.63 -6.05
N ASP A 152 4.72 -12.98 -4.90
CA ASP A 152 5.28 -13.56 -3.66
C ASP A 152 4.59 -14.90 -3.35
N ASN A 153 5.36 -15.84 -2.85
CA ASN A 153 4.81 -17.02 -2.19
C ASN A 153 4.03 -16.61 -0.94
N ASP A 154 3.17 -17.48 -0.46
CA ASP A 154 2.50 -17.27 0.83
C ASP A 154 3.52 -16.91 1.92
N LYS A 155 3.22 -15.91 2.71
CA LYS A 155 4.12 -15.40 3.77
C LYS A 155 4.59 -16.49 4.72
N SER A 156 3.72 -17.48 4.99
CA SER A 156 4.04 -18.66 5.83
C SER A 156 5.16 -19.52 5.24
N SER A 157 5.38 -19.44 3.92
CA SER A 157 6.42 -20.22 3.23
C SER A 157 7.71 -19.43 2.98
N TRP A 158 7.77 -18.15 3.41
CA TRP A 158 8.97 -17.34 3.22
C TRP A 158 10.16 -17.92 3.95
N THR A 159 11.24 -18.14 3.24
CA THR A 159 12.50 -18.65 3.78
C THR A 159 13.28 -17.54 4.49
N ALA A 160 14.30 -17.90 5.23
CA ALA A 160 15.10 -16.94 6.01
C ALA A 160 15.73 -15.84 5.13
N ASP A 161 16.15 -16.19 3.91
CA ASP A 161 16.70 -15.20 2.97
C ASP A 161 15.64 -14.20 2.47
N GLN A 162 14.38 -14.63 2.40
CA GLN A 162 13.24 -13.77 2.04
C GLN A 162 12.80 -12.87 3.20
N LYS A 163 13.31 -13.10 4.41
CA LYS A 163 13.01 -12.31 5.61
C LYS A 163 14.21 -11.45 6.07
N THR A 164 15.25 -11.33 5.25
CA THR A 164 16.32 -10.36 5.52
C THR A 164 15.79 -8.95 5.33
N GLN A 165 16.34 -7.96 6.01
CA GLN A 165 15.90 -6.56 5.89
C GLN A 165 15.97 -6.08 4.44
N SER A 166 16.98 -6.49 3.69
CA SER A 166 17.09 -6.18 2.26
C SER A 166 15.93 -6.77 1.45
N ALA A 167 15.55 -8.03 1.72
CA ALA A 167 14.43 -8.68 1.04
C ALA A 167 13.11 -8.01 1.42
N LEU A 168 12.89 -7.76 2.70
CA LEU A 168 11.66 -7.14 3.21
C LEU A 168 11.48 -5.73 2.65
N SER A 169 12.58 -4.96 2.55
CA SER A 169 12.56 -3.63 1.94
C SER A 169 12.12 -3.66 0.47
N GLN A 170 12.52 -4.70 -0.29
CA GLN A 170 12.07 -4.85 -1.68
C GLN A 170 10.61 -5.32 -1.76
N LYS A 171 10.19 -6.17 -0.82
CA LYS A 171 8.79 -6.62 -0.72
C LYS A 171 7.85 -5.53 -0.19
N ALA A 172 8.40 -4.44 0.31
CA ALA A 172 7.63 -3.28 0.80
C ALA A 172 7.11 -2.37 -0.32
N LEU A 173 7.49 -2.63 -1.58
CA LEU A 173 7.02 -1.87 -2.75
C LEU A 173 5.84 -2.59 -3.40
N GLY A 174 4.85 -1.83 -3.88
CA GLY A 174 3.71 -2.40 -4.60
C GLY A 174 3.37 -1.61 -5.85
N PHE A 175 2.95 -2.31 -6.89
CA PHE A 175 2.47 -1.74 -8.15
C PHE A 175 1.17 -2.43 -8.51
N ASN A 176 0.07 -1.89 -8.01
CA ASN A 176 -1.24 -2.51 -8.06
C ASN A 176 -1.98 -2.06 -9.32
N CYS A 177 -2.27 -3.00 -10.20
CA CYS A 177 -2.98 -2.74 -11.46
C CYS A 177 -4.46 -2.50 -11.16
N LEU A 178 -4.96 -1.30 -11.47
CA LEU A 178 -6.33 -0.92 -11.14
C LEU A 178 -7.27 -1.22 -12.31
N ASN A 179 -8.32 -1.98 -12.01
CA ASN A 179 -9.42 -2.27 -12.91
C ASN A 179 -10.65 -2.51 -12.05
N TYR A 180 -11.47 -1.48 -11.86
CA TYR A 180 -12.61 -1.55 -10.94
C TYR A 180 -13.74 -2.48 -11.44
N ALA A 181 -13.65 -2.95 -12.67
CA ALA A 181 -14.58 -3.96 -13.20
C ALA A 181 -14.13 -5.39 -12.88
N ALA A 182 -13.00 -5.56 -12.20
CA ALA A 182 -12.35 -6.85 -11.96
C ALA A 182 -12.08 -7.05 -10.47
N THR A 183 -11.68 -8.24 -10.07
CA THR A 183 -11.25 -8.51 -8.69
C THR A 183 -9.98 -7.71 -8.39
N PRO A 184 -9.97 -6.90 -7.32
CA PRO A 184 -8.78 -6.14 -6.98
C PRO A 184 -7.56 -7.00 -6.66
N GLU A 185 -6.40 -6.54 -7.05
CA GLU A 185 -5.14 -7.15 -6.62
C GLU A 185 -4.90 -6.83 -5.13
N ALA A 186 -4.28 -7.76 -4.42
CA ALA A 186 -3.92 -7.55 -3.01
C ALA A 186 -2.83 -6.49 -2.89
N SER A 187 -2.77 -5.82 -1.75
CA SER A 187 -1.70 -4.85 -1.47
C SER A 187 -0.33 -5.53 -1.52
N LEU A 188 0.64 -4.83 -2.11
CA LEU A 188 2.02 -5.31 -2.30
C LEU A 188 2.09 -6.60 -3.14
N TYR A 189 1.10 -6.83 -4.00
CA TYR A 189 1.00 -8.04 -4.82
C TYR A 189 2.15 -8.15 -5.83
N ARG A 190 2.59 -7.02 -6.39
CA ARG A 190 3.61 -6.95 -7.45
C ARG A 190 4.66 -5.92 -7.08
N HIS A 191 5.93 -6.29 -7.14
CA HIS A 191 7.04 -5.45 -6.67
C HIS A 191 7.79 -4.75 -7.82
N PHE A 192 7.15 -4.58 -8.97
CA PHE A 192 7.75 -3.94 -10.15
C PHE A 192 6.69 -3.17 -10.94
N LEU A 193 7.13 -2.18 -11.69
CA LEU A 193 6.28 -1.42 -12.60
C LEU A 193 6.04 -2.28 -13.86
N PRO A 194 4.80 -2.70 -14.14
CA PRO A 194 4.52 -3.48 -15.36
C PRO A 194 4.87 -2.68 -16.63
N ASP A 195 5.20 -3.39 -17.68
CA ASP A 195 5.46 -2.74 -18.96
C ASP A 195 4.20 -2.08 -19.54
N LYS A 196 4.43 -1.19 -20.52
CA LYS A 196 3.38 -0.40 -21.15
C LYS A 196 2.27 -1.27 -21.74
N ASP A 197 2.63 -2.37 -22.41
CA ASP A 197 1.65 -3.26 -23.05
C ASP A 197 0.73 -3.91 -22.02
N TYR A 198 1.30 -4.33 -20.87
CA TYR A 198 0.50 -4.89 -19.77
C TYR A 198 -0.44 -3.83 -19.19
N LEU A 199 0.07 -2.62 -18.92
CA LEU A 199 -0.73 -1.52 -18.37
C LEU A 199 -1.89 -1.16 -19.29
N ASP A 200 -1.63 -1.04 -20.58
CA ASP A 200 -2.64 -0.71 -21.60
C ASP A 200 -3.75 -1.77 -21.69
N ALA A 201 -3.37 -3.05 -21.52
CA ALA A 201 -4.30 -4.17 -21.68
C ALA A 201 -5.14 -4.41 -20.42
N ASN A 202 -4.59 -4.18 -19.23
CA ASN A 202 -5.18 -4.69 -17.99
C ASN A 202 -5.59 -3.59 -17.00
N CYS A 203 -4.85 -2.46 -16.94
CA CYS A 203 -4.99 -1.46 -15.88
C CYS A 203 -5.82 -0.27 -16.34
N LEU A 204 -7.11 -0.52 -16.58
CA LEU A 204 -8.03 0.44 -17.21
C LEU A 204 -8.27 1.68 -16.35
N ASP A 205 -8.04 1.58 -15.04
CA ASP A 205 -8.23 2.67 -14.08
C ASP A 205 -6.88 3.17 -13.53
N GLY A 206 -5.76 2.83 -14.22
CA GLY A 206 -4.42 3.29 -13.85
C GLY A 206 -3.66 2.30 -13.01
N ILE A 207 -2.63 2.80 -12.34
CA ILE A 207 -1.77 2.00 -11.46
C ILE A 207 -1.69 2.67 -10.09
N ARG A 208 -1.74 1.87 -9.03
CA ARG A 208 -1.53 2.35 -7.65
C ARG A 208 -0.13 1.92 -7.20
N LEU A 209 0.69 2.91 -6.92
CA LEU A 209 2.00 2.69 -6.31
C LEU A 209 1.82 2.61 -4.80
N GLU A 210 2.45 1.63 -4.20
CA GLU A 210 2.34 1.31 -2.77
C GLU A 210 3.74 1.27 -2.15
N LEU A 211 3.86 1.81 -0.94
CA LEU A 211 5.13 1.82 -0.23
C LEU A 211 4.89 1.62 1.27
N MET A 212 5.42 0.51 1.79
CA MET A 212 5.39 0.22 3.22
C MET A 212 6.68 0.73 3.87
N PHE A 213 6.57 1.36 5.03
CA PHE A 213 7.72 1.82 5.81
C PHE A 213 8.05 0.82 6.92
N PRO A 214 9.33 0.76 7.34
CA PRO A 214 9.70 -0.06 8.49
C PRO A 214 9.02 0.47 9.76
N SER A 215 8.54 -0.42 10.62
CA SER A 215 7.74 -0.07 11.80
C SER A 215 8.29 -0.62 13.12
N CYS A 216 9.48 -1.20 13.08
CA CYS A 216 10.21 -1.64 14.27
C CYS A 216 11.37 -0.66 14.51
N TRP A 217 11.39 -0.03 15.67
CA TRP A 217 12.34 1.05 15.99
C TRP A 217 13.32 0.59 17.08
N ASN A 218 14.55 1.09 17.01
CA ASN A 218 15.55 0.78 18.03
C ASN A 218 15.26 1.47 19.39
N GLY A 219 14.20 2.31 19.45
CA GLY A 219 13.74 2.95 20.69
C GLY A 219 14.61 4.12 21.15
N LYS A 220 15.50 4.62 20.31
CA LYS A 220 16.51 5.58 20.72
C LYS A 220 16.76 6.68 19.69
N ASP A 221 17.15 6.32 18.47
CA ASP A 221 17.61 7.27 17.46
C ASP A 221 16.45 7.71 16.57
N VAL A 222 16.26 9.01 16.42
CA VAL A 222 15.19 9.59 15.58
C VAL A 222 15.57 9.60 14.09
N ASP A 223 16.85 9.36 13.82
CA ASP A 223 17.45 9.31 12.49
C ASP A 223 18.77 8.53 12.59
N SER A 224 19.36 8.22 11.44
CA SER A 224 20.67 7.55 11.33
C SER A 224 21.37 8.04 10.07
N ASP A 225 22.67 7.76 9.95
CA ASP A 225 23.50 8.24 8.81
C ASP A 225 22.95 7.82 7.44
N ASP A 226 22.22 6.71 7.38
CA ASP A 226 21.59 6.23 6.14
C ASP A 226 20.07 6.42 6.13
N HIS A 227 19.53 7.08 7.16
CA HIS A 227 18.11 7.36 7.37
C HIS A 227 17.24 6.10 7.39
N LYS A 228 17.82 4.93 7.66
CA LYS A 228 17.15 3.61 7.64
C LYS A 228 17.56 2.70 8.80
N SER A 229 18.83 2.73 9.24
CA SER A 229 19.35 1.73 10.19
C SER A 229 18.87 1.92 11.62
N HIS A 230 18.12 2.97 11.93
CA HIS A 230 17.45 3.14 13.23
C HIS A 230 16.10 2.43 13.29
N VAL A 231 15.60 1.94 12.14
CA VAL A 231 14.32 1.21 12.00
C VAL A 231 14.53 -0.09 11.24
N ALA A 232 13.55 -0.99 11.32
CA ALA A 232 13.56 -2.29 10.65
C ALA A 232 12.14 -2.70 10.27
N PHE A 233 12.01 -3.53 9.25
CA PHE A 233 10.73 -4.15 8.91
C PHE A 233 10.47 -5.34 9.86
N PRO A 234 9.21 -5.53 10.28
CA PRO A 234 8.82 -6.81 10.88
C PRO A 234 8.91 -7.92 9.82
N ASP A 235 8.96 -9.17 10.24
CA ASP A 235 9.32 -10.29 9.36
C ASP A 235 8.31 -10.64 8.27
N LEU A 236 7.15 -9.96 8.24
CA LEU A 236 6.12 -10.09 7.20
C LEU A 236 5.83 -8.76 6.49
N VAL A 237 6.74 -7.80 6.57
CA VAL A 237 6.68 -6.44 5.97
C VAL A 237 5.71 -5.52 6.70
N MET A 238 4.39 -5.77 6.60
CA MET A 238 3.35 -4.95 7.24
C MET A 238 3.19 -5.29 8.71
N SER A 239 3.28 -6.58 9.03
CA SER A 239 3.00 -7.16 10.35
C SER A 239 4.08 -8.18 10.69
N GLY A 240 3.92 -8.91 11.79
CA GLY A 240 4.86 -9.96 12.17
C GLY A 240 5.75 -9.53 13.33
N ALA A 241 6.88 -10.23 13.47
CA ALA A 241 7.81 -10.04 14.58
C ALA A 241 8.89 -9.02 14.25
N CYS A 242 9.15 -8.12 15.18
CA CYS A 242 10.27 -7.19 15.08
C CYS A 242 11.61 -7.92 15.34
N PRO A 243 12.68 -7.58 14.61
CA PRO A 243 13.98 -8.21 14.83
C PRO A 243 14.63 -7.72 16.12
N GLU A 244 15.59 -8.53 16.61
CA GLU A 244 16.37 -8.17 17.80
C GLU A 244 17.02 -6.79 17.66
N GLY A 245 16.92 -5.97 18.69
CA GLY A 245 17.42 -4.60 18.70
C GLY A 245 16.41 -3.54 18.29
N PHE A 246 15.25 -3.95 17.78
CA PHE A 246 14.22 -3.04 17.27
C PHE A 246 12.86 -3.33 17.94
N GLY A 247 12.86 -3.47 19.26
CA GLY A 247 11.69 -3.91 20.02
C GLY A 247 10.63 -2.86 20.30
N THR A 248 10.75 -1.63 19.78
CA THR A 248 9.73 -0.59 19.95
C THR A 248 8.88 -0.54 18.68
N LYS A 249 7.61 -0.90 18.80
CA LYS A 249 6.70 -0.91 17.65
C LYS A 249 6.14 0.49 17.42
N LEU A 250 6.30 0.99 16.20
CA LEU A 250 5.73 2.26 15.72
C LEU A 250 4.47 1.96 14.89
N PRO A 251 3.61 2.97 14.62
CA PRO A 251 2.57 2.79 13.59
C PRO A 251 3.22 2.35 12.28
N SER A 252 2.61 1.37 11.62
CA SER A 252 3.11 0.90 10.32
C SER A 252 2.62 1.86 9.24
N LEU A 253 3.48 2.77 8.81
CA LEU A 253 3.15 3.79 7.81
C LEU A 253 3.15 3.15 6.42
N PHE A 254 2.10 3.48 5.62
CA PHE A 254 1.94 2.90 4.29
C PHE A 254 1.36 3.96 3.36
N PHE A 255 1.99 4.16 2.21
CA PHE A 255 1.55 5.15 1.21
C PHE A 255 0.89 4.45 0.04
N GLU A 256 -0.19 5.05 -0.47
CA GLU A 256 -0.81 4.69 -1.75
C GLU A 256 -0.97 5.94 -2.60
N THR A 257 -0.52 5.86 -3.85
CA THR A 257 -0.63 6.93 -4.84
C THR A 257 -1.09 6.34 -6.18
N ILE A 258 -2.16 6.88 -6.73
CA ILE A 258 -2.72 6.40 -8.01
C ILE A 258 -2.24 7.31 -9.15
N PHE A 259 -1.79 6.70 -10.23
CA PHE A 259 -1.37 7.39 -11.45
C PHE A 259 -2.21 6.95 -12.64
N ASN A 260 -2.68 7.92 -13.44
CA ASN A 260 -3.55 7.71 -14.61
C ASN A 260 -2.73 7.25 -15.82
N THR A 261 -2.16 6.06 -15.74
CA THR A 261 -1.37 5.50 -16.86
C THR A 261 -2.21 5.22 -18.09
N TYR A 262 -3.51 4.99 -17.91
CA TYR A 262 -4.42 4.66 -19.01
C TYR A 262 -4.62 5.85 -19.98
N ALA A 263 -4.34 7.07 -19.54
CA ALA A 263 -4.37 8.27 -20.41
C ALA A 263 -3.38 8.14 -21.58
N PHE A 264 -2.36 7.30 -21.45
CA PHE A 264 -1.32 7.09 -22.46
C PHE A 264 -1.55 5.83 -23.29
N LYS A 265 -2.71 5.20 -23.16
CA LYS A 265 -3.02 3.96 -23.90
C LYS A 265 -2.83 4.14 -25.41
N GLY A 266 -2.06 3.22 -26.00
CA GLY A 266 -1.79 3.20 -27.43
C GLY A 266 -0.78 4.21 -27.91
N MET A 267 -0.20 5.03 -27.02
CA MET A 267 0.91 5.93 -27.37
C MET A 267 2.24 5.18 -27.31
N ASP A 268 3.13 5.49 -28.25
CA ASP A 268 4.49 4.91 -28.27
C ASP A 268 5.35 5.58 -27.19
N GLY A 269 5.89 4.78 -26.28
CA GLY A 269 6.70 5.29 -25.18
C GLY A 269 6.83 4.29 -24.04
N GLN A 270 7.32 4.76 -22.90
CA GLN A 270 7.46 3.94 -21.70
C GLN A 270 7.21 4.76 -20.46
N PHE A 271 6.74 4.10 -19.41
CA PHE A 271 6.64 4.70 -18.08
C PHE A 271 7.98 4.59 -17.36
N VAL A 272 8.33 5.61 -16.60
CA VAL A 272 9.60 5.66 -15.86
C VAL A 272 9.42 6.52 -14.61
N LEU A 273 10.01 6.11 -13.49
CA LEU A 273 10.04 6.95 -12.29
C LEU A 273 10.99 8.14 -12.51
N SER A 274 10.74 9.24 -11.81
CA SER A 274 11.55 10.48 -11.93
C SER A 274 13.05 10.25 -11.73
N ASN A 275 13.44 9.21 -10.98
CA ASN A 275 14.85 8.83 -10.76
C ASN A 275 15.44 8.00 -11.90
N GLY A 276 14.78 7.96 -13.07
CA GLY A 276 15.28 7.26 -14.25
C GLY A 276 15.07 5.74 -14.23
N ASP A 277 14.16 5.25 -13.40
CA ASP A 277 13.90 3.82 -13.24
C ASP A 277 12.65 3.38 -14.01
N PRO A 278 12.80 2.62 -15.12
CA PRO A 278 11.64 2.05 -15.82
C PRO A 278 11.16 0.72 -15.22
N THR A 279 11.86 0.17 -14.23
CA THR A 279 11.54 -1.15 -13.65
C THR A 279 10.61 -1.06 -12.45
N GLY A 280 10.60 0.09 -11.77
CA GLY A 280 9.86 0.29 -10.52
C GLY A 280 10.61 -0.17 -9.26
N TYR A 281 11.64 -1.00 -9.39
CA TYR A 281 12.37 -1.52 -8.21
C TYR A 281 13.03 -0.40 -7.39
N GLY A 282 13.29 0.75 -8.02
CA GLY A 282 13.86 1.95 -7.38
C GLY A 282 12.82 2.90 -6.81
N TYR A 283 11.56 2.48 -6.70
CA TYR A 283 10.54 3.27 -6.00
C TYR A 283 10.91 3.38 -4.52
N HIS A 284 10.72 4.56 -3.98
CA HIS A 284 11.11 4.87 -2.60
C HIS A 284 10.21 5.99 -2.09
N GLY A 285 10.34 6.31 -0.82
CA GLY A 285 9.63 7.43 -0.25
C GLY A 285 10.20 7.79 1.11
N ASP A 286 9.86 8.97 1.52
CA ASP A 286 10.47 9.65 2.63
C ASP A 286 9.39 10.18 3.57
N PHE A 287 9.72 10.24 4.84
CA PHE A 287 8.80 10.67 5.89
C PHE A 287 9.56 11.51 6.91
N GLN A 288 9.04 12.71 7.18
CA GLN A 288 9.43 13.52 8.34
C GLN A 288 8.20 13.75 9.22
N MET A 289 8.32 13.44 10.51
CA MET A 289 7.24 13.59 11.50
C MET A 289 6.94 15.07 11.73
N GLY A 290 5.68 15.47 11.61
CA GLY A 290 5.22 16.84 11.80
C GLY A 290 3.81 16.93 12.42
N TRP A 291 3.42 15.95 13.23
CA TRP A 291 2.17 16.05 14.00
C TRP A 291 2.31 17.16 15.05
N ASP A 292 1.21 17.83 15.39
CA ASP A 292 1.14 18.92 16.36
C ASP A 292 1.94 18.62 17.65
N SER A 293 1.93 17.36 18.09
CA SER A 293 2.80 16.88 19.18
C SER A 293 2.83 15.36 19.23
N VAL A 294 3.87 14.82 19.84
CA VAL A 294 4.01 13.38 20.11
C VAL A 294 2.85 12.89 20.99
N ASP A 295 2.47 13.68 22.00
CA ASP A 295 1.36 13.31 22.90
C ASP A 295 0.02 13.23 22.16
N PHE A 296 -0.21 14.12 21.19
CA PHE A 296 -1.40 14.07 20.35
C PHE A 296 -1.39 12.81 19.50
N LEU A 297 -0.29 12.54 18.79
CA LEU A 297 -0.17 11.33 17.96
C LEU A 297 -0.33 10.06 18.81
N GLN A 298 0.27 10.02 20.01
CA GLN A 298 0.11 8.87 20.91
C GLN A 298 -1.36 8.69 21.32
N SER A 299 -2.06 9.80 21.61
CA SER A 299 -3.49 9.73 21.92
C SER A 299 -4.30 9.18 20.76
N ALA A 300 -3.97 9.57 19.54
CA ALA A 300 -4.61 9.03 18.34
C ALA A 300 -4.31 7.52 18.18
N VAL A 301 -3.05 7.12 18.36
CA VAL A 301 -2.63 5.70 18.31
C VAL A 301 -3.42 4.86 19.34
N ASP A 302 -3.62 5.41 20.54
CA ASP A 302 -4.28 4.68 21.63
C ASP A 302 -5.80 4.65 21.50
N THR A 303 -6.43 5.59 20.78
CA THR A 303 -7.89 5.75 20.82
C THR A 303 -8.59 5.71 19.47
N CYS A 304 -7.88 6.04 18.35
CA CYS A 304 -8.48 6.01 17.01
C CYS A 304 -8.33 4.62 16.42
N THR A 305 -9.04 3.66 17.01
CA THR A 305 -8.87 2.23 16.74
C THR A 305 -10.08 1.62 16.02
N ASN A 306 -10.85 2.44 15.30
CA ASN A 306 -11.99 1.94 14.52
C ASN A 306 -11.47 1.14 13.32
N ALA A 307 -12.04 -0.04 13.10
CA ALA A 307 -11.66 -0.92 11.98
C ALA A 307 -12.14 -0.40 10.61
N SER A 308 -12.95 0.66 10.57
CA SER A 308 -13.36 1.30 9.31
C SER A 308 -12.17 1.95 8.58
N GLY A 309 -11.20 2.43 9.35
CA GLY A 309 -10.09 3.21 8.82
C GLY A 309 -10.48 4.64 8.43
N GLU A 310 -11.72 5.05 8.65
CA GLU A 310 -12.20 6.39 8.30
C GLU A 310 -11.71 7.39 9.36
N ILE A 311 -11.13 8.51 8.90
CA ILE A 311 -10.63 9.55 9.82
C ILE A 311 -11.78 10.21 10.59
N GLU A 312 -12.98 10.21 10.02
CA GLU A 312 -14.20 10.74 10.64
C GLU A 312 -14.62 9.97 11.90
N ASP A 313 -14.17 8.72 12.02
CA ASP A 313 -14.47 7.88 13.19
C ASP A 313 -13.53 8.17 14.38
N CYS A 314 -12.55 9.04 14.19
CA CYS A 314 -11.65 9.47 15.25
C CYS A 314 -12.04 10.87 15.74
N ALA A 315 -12.59 10.96 16.93
CA ALA A 315 -13.09 12.20 17.51
C ALA A 315 -11.98 13.24 17.83
N LEU A 316 -10.71 12.82 17.77
CA LEU A 316 -9.57 13.71 18.01
C LEU A 316 -9.21 14.55 16.76
N PHE A 317 -9.56 14.07 15.57
CA PHE A 317 -9.11 14.68 14.33
C PHE A 317 -9.95 15.89 13.94
N ASN A 318 -9.29 16.98 13.62
CA ASN A 318 -9.89 18.17 12.98
C ASN A 318 -9.73 17.99 11.47
N ILE A 319 -10.84 17.72 10.79
CA ILE A 319 -10.82 17.38 9.37
C ILE A 319 -11.18 18.61 8.55
N GLN A 320 -10.33 18.90 7.56
CA GLN A 320 -10.52 20.01 6.63
C GLN A 320 -11.04 19.51 5.27
N SER A 321 -11.61 20.43 4.49
CA SER A 321 -12.15 20.11 3.16
C SER A 321 -11.04 19.79 2.15
N GLU A 322 -11.40 19.07 1.08
CA GLU A 322 -10.47 18.82 -0.03
C GLU A 322 -10.04 20.13 -0.72
N ALA A 323 -10.92 21.13 -0.74
CA ALA A 323 -10.59 22.44 -1.29
C ALA A 323 -9.50 23.15 -0.48
N ASP A 324 -9.57 23.05 0.85
CA ASP A 324 -8.53 23.62 1.73
C ASP A 324 -7.21 22.88 1.58
N GLN A 325 -7.26 21.54 1.52
CA GLN A 325 -6.06 20.72 1.25
C GLN A 325 -5.36 21.15 -0.04
N GLY A 326 -6.14 21.43 -1.10
CA GLY A 326 -5.61 21.83 -2.41
C GLY A 326 -5.01 23.24 -2.45
N GLN A 327 -5.27 24.06 -1.43
CA GLN A 327 -4.70 25.43 -1.34
C GLN A 327 -3.34 25.45 -0.66
N CYS A 328 -2.99 24.38 0.05
CA CYS A 328 -1.77 24.36 0.85
C CYS A 328 -0.56 23.99 -0.01
N THR A 329 0.31 24.97 -0.24
CA THR A 329 1.51 24.78 -1.07
C THR A 329 2.74 25.36 -0.35
N PHE A 330 3.91 24.75 -0.58
CA PHE A 330 5.16 25.29 -0.07
C PHE A 330 5.60 26.54 -0.87
N ALA A 331 6.46 27.34 -0.28
CA ALA A 331 7.00 28.55 -0.91
C ALA A 331 7.88 28.19 -2.12
N GLU A 332 7.82 29.00 -3.16
CA GLU A 332 8.65 28.81 -4.36
C GLU A 332 10.14 28.75 -3.95
N VAL A 333 10.84 27.75 -4.45
CA VAL A 333 12.28 27.57 -4.20
C VAL A 333 13.04 28.01 -5.46
N ASP A 334 13.77 29.12 -5.35
CA ASP A 334 14.49 29.75 -6.48
C ASP A 334 15.38 28.78 -7.27
N ALA A 335 15.99 27.81 -6.58
CA ALA A 335 16.92 26.88 -7.19
C ALA A 335 16.27 25.91 -8.19
N ILE A 336 14.96 25.73 -8.13
CA ILE A 336 14.22 24.78 -8.98
C ILE A 336 13.07 25.39 -9.77
N LYS A 337 12.87 26.70 -9.70
CA LYS A 337 11.74 27.39 -10.34
C LYS A 337 11.67 27.19 -11.85
N ASP A 338 12.80 26.95 -12.49
CA ASP A 338 12.92 26.79 -13.95
C ASP A 338 12.91 25.31 -14.39
N ASP A 339 12.72 24.36 -13.46
CA ASP A 339 12.80 22.91 -13.76
C ASP A 339 11.65 22.37 -14.60
N ASN A 340 10.47 23.01 -14.59
CA ASN A 340 9.26 22.51 -15.22
C ASN A 340 9.01 21.01 -14.91
N PRO A 341 8.80 20.64 -13.65
CA PRO A 341 8.72 19.22 -13.26
C PRO A 341 7.47 18.49 -13.78
N LEU A 342 6.44 19.22 -14.18
CA LEU A 342 5.20 18.59 -14.70
C LEU A 342 5.32 18.23 -16.19
N GLY A 343 6.15 18.96 -16.93
CA GLY A 343 6.27 18.79 -18.38
C GLY A 343 5.12 19.43 -19.16
N PRO A 344 4.96 19.10 -20.43
CA PRO A 344 5.87 18.27 -21.22
C PRO A 344 7.23 18.93 -21.45
N ARG A 345 8.27 18.11 -21.55
CA ARG A 345 9.66 18.54 -21.79
C ARG A 345 10.20 17.80 -23.01
N GLU A 346 10.78 18.53 -23.94
CA GLU A 346 11.32 17.96 -25.19
C GLU A 346 12.68 17.25 -24.99
N ASP A 347 13.34 17.48 -23.86
CA ASP A 347 14.67 16.97 -23.54
C ASP A 347 14.67 15.79 -22.52
N GLY A 348 13.51 15.13 -22.35
CA GLY A 348 13.39 13.98 -21.45
C GLY A 348 12.99 14.36 -20.03
N LEU A 349 13.36 13.52 -19.08
CA LEU A 349 13.07 13.75 -17.66
C LEU A 349 13.68 15.08 -17.19
N PRO A 350 13.11 15.72 -16.17
CA PRO A 350 13.68 16.95 -15.61
C PRO A 350 15.17 16.79 -15.34
N ILE A 351 15.97 17.78 -15.78
CA ILE A 351 17.45 17.79 -15.76
C ILE A 351 18.11 16.62 -16.52
N ALA A 352 17.42 16.03 -17.49
CA ALA A 352 17.94 14.92 -18.32
C ALA A 352 18.43 13.73 -17.49
N VAL A 353 17.67 13.36 -16.45
CA VAL A 353 17.98 12.18 -15.62
C VAL A 353 18.15 10.96 -16.54
N PRO A 354 19.27 10.23 -16.45
CA PRO A 354 19.51 9.09 -17.35
C PRO A 354 18.63 7.89 -17.00
N ILE A 355 18.09 7.26 -18.04
CA ILE A 355 17.31 6.02 -17.86
C ILE A 355 18.27 4.86 -17.61
N GLN A 356 18.11 4.16 -16.50
CA GLN A 356 18.95 3.03 -16.11
C GLN A 356 18.07 1.81 -15.81
N SER A 357 17.98 0.91 -16.77
CA SER A 357 17.03 -0.21 -16.76
C SER A 357 17.52 -1.45 -15.99
N GLY A 358 18.75 -1.44 -15.49
CA GLY A 358 19.30 -2.56 -14.74
C GLY A 358 19.78 -3.72 -15.64
N PRO A 359 19.88 -4.94 -15.11
CA PRO A 359 19.58 -5.34 -13.72
C PRO A 359 20.65 -4.94 -12.69
N SER A 360 21.75 -4.33 -13.13
CA SER A 360 22.76 -3.81 -12.21
C SER A 360 22.21 -2.61 -11.43
N TYR A 361 22.71 -2.46 -10.22
CA TYR A 361 22.41 -1.33 -9.36
C TYR A 361 22.69 -0.02 -10.10
N ALA A 362 21.76 0.93 -10.04
CA ALA A 362 21.91 2.20 -10.77
C ALA A 362 23.10 3.00 -10.23
N THR A 363 23.79 3.67 -11.14
CA THR A 363 24.90 4.55 -10.77
C THR A 363 24.39 5.97 -10.50
N ASN A 364 25.01 6.66 -9.58
CA ASN A 364 24.72 8.08 -9.34
C ASN A 364 25.08 8.91 -10.56
N TYR A 365 24.40 10.00 -10.76
CA TYR A 365 24.65 10.96 -11.83
C TYR A 365 24.74 12.37 -11.24
N PRO A 366 25.46 13.29 -11.91
CA PRO A 366 25.60 14.66 -11.39
C PRO A 366 24.26 15.39 -11.33
N VAL A 367 24.06 16.14 -10.26
CA VAL A 367 22.93 17.08 -10.15
C VAL A 367 23.27 18.32 -10.99
N VAL A 368 22.40 18.65 -11.94
CA VAL A 368 22.55 19.80 -12.83
C VAL A 368 21.43 20.80 -12.51
N LEU A 369 21.75 22.08 -12.39
CA LEU A 369 20.75 23.12 -12.23
C LEU A 369 20.19 23.51 -13.60
N ALA A 370 18.90 23.81 -13.66
CA ALA A 370 18.26 24.29 -14.89
C ALA A 370 18.97 25.57 -15.35
N GLY A 371 19.35 25.61 -16.63
CA GLY A 371 20.09 26.72 -17.20
C GLY A 371 21.60 26.56 -17.23
N ASP A 372 22.17 25.56 -16.58
CA ASP A 372 23.60 25.26 -16.62
C ASP A 372 23.91 24.15 -17.64
N GLU A 373 23.55 24.40 -18.89
CA GLU A 373 23.62 23.40 -19.96
C GLU A 373 25.06 23.09 -20.41
N THR A 374 26.05 23.80 -19.88
CA THR A 374 27.43 23.60 -20.29
C THR A 374 28.05 22.30 -19.79
N GLN A 375 27.47 21.70 -18.74
CA GLN A 375 27.98 20.40 -18.24
C GLN A 375 27.20 19.19 -18.80
N ALA A 376 25.95 19.38 -19.23
CA ALA A 376 25.15 18.28 -19.76
C ALA A 376 25.67 17.72 -21.09
N ALA A 377 26.34 18.57 -21.87
CA ALA A 377 26.90 18.18 -23.17
C ALA A 377 28.14 17.25 -23.06
N ALA A 378 28.76 17.19 -21.89
CA ALA A 378 29.99 16.39 -21.72
C ALA A 378 29.71 14.90 -21.41
N THR A 379 28.45 14.57 -21.05
CA THR A 379 28.10 13.19 -20.67
C THR A 379 27.27 12.45 -21.73
N SER A 380 26.75 13.15 -22.75
CA SER A 380 26.10 12.49 -23.86
C SER A 380 27.09 12.12 -24.94
N THR A 381 28.03 11.21 -24.64
CA THR A 381 28.72 10.48 -25.70
C THR A 381 27.62 9.66 -26.41
N LYS A 382 27.25 10.10 -27.59
CA LYS A 382 26.45 9.33 -28.53
C LYS A 382 27.11 7.95 -28.67
N ALA A 383 26.48 6.95 -28.04
CA ALA A 383 26.75 5.57 -28.40
C ALA A 383 26.15 5.39 -29.79
N SER A 384 26.93 5.72 -30.81
CA SER A 384 26.63 5.33 -32.18
C SER A 384 26.80 3.81 -32.22
N SER A 385 25.71 3.10 -31.97
CA SER A 385 25.71 1.65 -32.07
C SER A 385 25.78 1.22 -33.53
N LYS A 386 27.01 0.95 -33.96
CA LYS A 386 27.25 0.19 -35.16
C LYS A 386 26.82 -1.25 -34.83
N ALA A 387 25.71 -1.66 -35.39
CA ALA A 387 25.17 -2.99 -35.19
C ALA A 387 26.19 -4.04 -35.68
N THR A 388 26.78 -4.75 -34.76
CA THR A 388 27.45 -6.00 -35.05
C THR A 388 26.58 -7.12 -34.50
N THR A 389 25.98 -7.84 -35.41
CA THR A 389 25.19 -9.05 -35.12
C THR A 389 26.09 -10.09 -34.48
N SER A 390 25.87 -10.39 -33.24
CA SER A 390 26.33 -11.64 -32.64
C SER A 390 25.34 -12.10 -31.60
N ALA A 391 24.82 -13.31 -31.86
CA ALA A 391 23.71 -13.89 -31.15
C ALA A 391 24.05 -14.35 -29.74
N ALA A 392 23.19 -14.12 -28.86
CA ALA A 392 22.63 -14.99 -27.81
C ALA A 392 21.85 -14.15 -26.83
N SER A 393 20.60 -13.91 -27.13
CA SER A 393 19.65 -13.34 -26.16
C SER A 393 19.11 -14.45 -25.31
N ALA A 394 19.53 -14.47 -24.06
CA ALA A 394 18.70 -15.11 -23.05
C ALA A 394 17.58 -14.12 -22.75
N SER A 395 16.43 -14.31 -23.38
CA SER A 395 15.25 -13.53 -23.05
C SER A 395 14.83 -13.87 -21.62
N ALA A 396 14.89 -12.86 -20.75
CA ALA A 396 14.19 -12.98 -19.49
C ALA A 396 12.70 -13.14 -19.81
N VAL A 397 12.15 -14.31 -19.52
CA VAL A 397 10.73 -14.58 -19.71
C VAL A 397 9.99 -13.80 -18.63
N VAL A 398 9.42 -12.68 -19.01
CA VAL A 398 8.45 -12.00 -18.15
C VAL A 398 7.23 -12.94 -18.06
N PRO A 399 6.84 -13.38 -16.87
CA PRO A 399 5.67 -14.27 -16.76
C PRO A 399 4.43 -13.56 -17.30
N THR A 400 3.79 -14.15 -18.29
CA THR A 400 2.52 -13.64 -18.80
C THR A 400 1.42 -14.07 -17.83
N LEU A 401 1.00 -13.12 -16.99
CA LEU A 401 -0.14 -13.35 -16.10
C LEU A 401 -1.42 -13.29 -16.94
N SER A 402 -2.10 -14.41 -17.10
CA SER A 402 -3.41 -14.42 -17.71
C SER A 402 -4.47 -14.05 -16.66
N TYR A 403 -5.20 -13.00 -16.94
CA TYR A 403 -6.22 -12.45 -16.04
C TYR A 403 -7.61 -12.81 -16.56
N THR A 404 -8.45 -13.37 -15.71
CA THR A 404 -9.86 -13.63 -16.01
C THR A 404 -10.74 -12.73 -15.14
N PRO A 405 -11.50 -11.79 -15.73
CA PRO A 405 -12.34 -10.88 -14.93
C PRO A 405 -13.47 -11.61 -14.21
N GLY A 406 -13.59 -11.39 -12.92
CA GLY A 406 -14.75 -11.84 -12.15
C GLY A 406 -15.79 -10.72 -12.03
N THR A 407 -17.07 -11.07 -12.15
CA THR A 407 -18.15 -10.10 -12.04
C THR A 407 -18.62 -9.95 -10.59
N SER A 408 -18.20 -8.89 -9.94
CA SER A 408 -18.81 -8.44 -8.68
C SER A 408 -18.84 -6.93 -8.64
N SER A 409 -20.04 -6.37 -8.57
CA SER A 409 -20.21 -4.93 -8.44
C SER A 409 -20.19 -4.52 -6.98
N VAL A 410 -19.11 -3.91 -6.54
CA VAL A 410 -19.09 -3.19 -5.27
C VAL A 410 -18.90 -1.72 -5.63
N THR A 411 -19.92 -0.93 -5.39
CA THR A 411 -19.84 0.52 -5.57
C THR A 411 -19.30 1.16 -4.30
N ASP A 412 -18.01 1.31 -4.24
CA ASP A 412 -17.39 2.15 -3.23
C ASP A 412 -17.09 3.50 -3.84
N LYS A 413 -17.53 4.54 -3.18
CA LYS A 413 -17.47 5.93 -3.65
C LYS A 413 -16.03 6.48 -3.73
N TYR A 414 -15.07 5.75 -3.18
CA TYR A 414 -13.65 6.12 -3.14
C TYR A 414 -12.79 4.88 -3.38
N GLY A 415 -12.79 4.38 -4.60
CA GLY A 415 -12.15 3.11 -4.95
C GLY A 415 -10.69 2.97 -4.53
N GLY A 416 -10.44 2.29 -3.47
CA GLY A 416 -9.09 2.02 -3.00
C GLY A 416 -9.04 1.63 -1.54
N GLY A 417 -9.72 0.54 -1.17
CA GLY A 417 -9.50 -0.05 0.16
C GLY A 417 -8.33 -1.03 0.12
N ILE A 418 -7.53 -1.05 1.17
CA ILE A 418 -6.56 -2.12 1.35
C ILE A 418 -7.31 -3.44 1.49
N LEU A 419 -7.14 -4.34 0.52
CA LEU A 419 -7.48 -5.73 0.75
C LEU A 419 -6.29 -6.34 1.48
N LEU A 420 -6.39 -6.39 2.80
CA LEU A 420 -5.39 -7.07 3.59
C LEU A 420 -5.56 -8.56 3.37
N ALA A 421 -4.66 -9.15 2.62
CA ALA A 421 -4.71 -10.58 2.29
C ALA A 421 -4.66 -11.47 3.54
N GLU A 422 -4.39 -10.89 4.70
CA GLU A 422 -4.32 -11.62 5.97
C GLU A 422 -5.67 -11.79 6.65
N THR A 423 -6.73 -11.10 6.20
CA THR A 423 -8.05 -11.15 6.87
C THR A 423 -9.08 -12.04 6.19
N ALA A 424 -8.69 -12.84 5.20
CA ALA A 424 -9.63 -13.76 4.52
C ALA A 424 -10.16 -14.89 5.43
N SER A 425 -9.73 -14.94 6.69
CA SER A 425 -10.05 -16.04 7.61
C SER A 425 -11.21 -15.79 8.57
N SER A 426 -11.82 -14.60 8.61
CA SER A 426 -12.87 -14.36 9.60
C SER A 426 -13.87 -13.25 9.25
N TYR A 427 -14.64 -13.46 8.19
CA TYR A 427 -15.86 -12.66 8.01
C TYR A 427 -17.06 -13.51 8.43
N VAL A 428 -17.55 -13.24 9.62
CA VAL A 428 -18.84 -13.79 10.07
C VAL A 428 -19.92 -12.79 9.62
N GLN A 429 -20.56 -13.09 8.51
CA GLN A 429 -21.75 -12.32 8.13
C GLN A 429 -22.96 -12.74 8.96
N SER A 430 -23.70 -11.77 9.44
CA SER A 430 -25.03 -12.00 10.03
C SER A 430 -25.95 -12.70 9.02
N PRO A 431 -26.78 -13.64 9.46
CA PRO A 431 -27.48 -14.51 8.52
C PRO A 431 -28.74 -13.85 7.95
N THR A 432 -28.61 -13.24 6.79
CA THR A 432 -29.79 -12.94 5.96
C THR A 432 -29.44 -12.91 4.46
N ALA A 433 -28.84 -13.98 3.97
CA ALA A 433 -28.81 -14.25 2.53
C ALA A 433 -28.31 -15.67 2.29
N VAL A 434 -28.89 -16.33 1.34
CA VAL A 434 -28.37 -17.59 0.85
C VAL A 434 -27.14 -17.21 -0.01
N VAL A 435 -25.97 -17.38 0.54
CA VAL A 435 -24.73 -17.15 -0.19
C VAL A 435 -24.14 -18.50 -0.58
N SER A 436 -24.04 -18.73 -1.86
CA SER A 436 -23.27 -19.88 -2.38
C SER A 436 -21.79 -19.52 -2.24
N VAL A 437 -21.12 -20.08 -1.26
CA VAL A 437 -19.68 -19.87 -1.08
C VAL A 437 -18.97 -21.03 -1.79
N SER A 438 -18.34 -20.73 -2.91
CA SER A 438 -17.44 -21.69 -3.56
C SER A 438 -16.12 -21.64 -2.81
N ALA A 439 -15.89 -22.62 -1.94
CA ALA A 439 -14.62 -22.74 -1.23
C ALA A 439 -13.69 -23.67 -2.00
N SER A 440 -12.65 -23.12 -2.57
CA SER A 440 -11.59 -23.93 -3.18
C SER A 440 -10.65 -24.42 -2.08
N THR A 441 -10.71 -25.72 -1.79
CA THR A 441 -9.79 -26.32 -0.82
C THR A 441 -8.56 -26.83 -1.56
N VAL A 442 -7.43 -26.21 -1.32
CA VAL A 442 -6.16 -26.75 -1.81
C VAL A 442 -5.70 -27.81 -0.80
N THR A 443 -5.78 -29.06 -1.18
CA THR A 443 -5.28 -30.15 -0.35
C THR A 443 -3.83 -30.44 -0.71
N ALA A 444 -2.96 -30.38 0.25
CA ALA A 444 -1.55 -30.70 0.08
C ALA A 444 -1.37 -32.18 -0.30
N ALA A 445 -0.37 -32.42 -1.12
CA ALA A 445 -0.09 -33.69 -1.80
C ALA A 445 -0.14 -34.92 -0.91
N ALA A 446 -1.02 -35.84 -1.24
CA ALA A 446 -0.96 -37.21 -0.76
C ALA A 446 -0.15 -38.06 -1.75
N SER A 447 0.61 -38.98 -1.20
CA SER A 447 1.51 -39.86 -1.91
C SER A 447 0.84 -40.68 -3.00
N LEU A 448 1.57 -40.88 -4.08
CA LEU A 448 1.20 -41.74 -5.21
C LEU A 448 0.80 -43.14 -4.78
N ALA A 449 -0.45 -43.45 -4.91
CA ALA A 449 -0.94 -44.81 -4.98
C ALA A 449 -2.10 -44.83 -5.98
N ASP A 450 -2.03 -45.74 -6.91
CA ASP A 450 -2.90 -45.95 -8.03
C ASP A 450 -4.35 -45.50 -7.89
N ALA A 451 -4.72 -44.49 -8.62
CA ALA A 451 -6.12 -44.07 -8.78
C ALA A 451 -6.66 -44.59 -10.06
N GLU A 452 -7.51 -45.60 -9.97
CA GLU A 452 -8.39 -45.98 -11.06
C GLU A 452 -9.42 -44.86 -11.25
N THR A 453 -9.61 -44.52 -12.51
CA THR A 453 -10.58 -43.56 -12.95
C THR A 453 -12.00 -43.96 -12.62
N ASP A 454 -12.74 -43.12 -11.86
CA ASP A 454 -14.17 -42.97 -12.11
C ASP A 454 -14.72 -41.73 -11.39
N ALA A 455 -15.49 -41.03 -12.14
CA ALA A 455 -16.37 -39.90 -11.84
C ALA A 455 -15.86 -38.57 -12.32
N ALA A 456 -16.65 -38.03 -13.24
CA ALA A 456 -16.44 -36.73 -13.85
C ALA A 456 -16.56 -35.59 -12.81
N GLY A 457 -15.45 -35.24 -12.20
CA GLY A 457 -15.31 -33.98 -11.53
C GLY A 457 -15.21 -32.88 -12.57
N ASN A 458 -15.86 -31.77 -12.35
CA ASN A 458 -15.76 -30.61 -13.23
C ASN A 458 -14.42 -29.91 -12.99
N ILE A 459 -13.43 -30.27 -13.78
CA ILE A 459 -12.14 -29.58 -13.80
C ILE A 459 -12.38 -28.22 -14.45
N ILE A 460 -12.27 -27.15 -13.65
CA ILE A 460 -12.50 -25.79 -14.12
C ILE A 460 -11.22 -25.11 -14.60
N ALA A 461 -10.06 -25.61 -14.19
CA ALA A 461 -8.77 -25.09 -14.65
C ALA A 461 -7.67 -26.13 -14.48
N THR A 462 -6.67 -26.06 -15.37
CA THR A 462 -5.43 -26.83 -15.24
C THR A 462 -4.27 -25.87 -15.39
N SER A 463 -3.34 -25.93 -14.45
CA SER A 463 -2.12 -25.12 -14.51
C SER A 463 -0.88 -25.98 -14.36
N TRP A 464 0.22 -25.52 -14.95
CA TRP A 464 1.50 -26.25 -14.94
C TRP A 464 2.55 -25.36 -14.30
N TYR A 465 3.36 -25.89 -13.40
CA TYR A 465 4.48 -25.15 -12.83
C TYR A 465 5.70 -26.07 -12.71
N THR A 466 6.88 -25.45 -12.70
CA THR A 466 8.14 -26.19 -12.62
C THR A 466 8.74 -26.01 -11.21
N SER A 467 9.06 -27.13 -10.58
CA SER A 467 9.76 -27.14 -9.31
C SER A 467 11.04 -27.97 -9.47
N GLY A 468 12.18 -27.31 -9.48
CA GLY A 468 13.44 -27.95 -9.80
C GLY A 468 13.44 -28.46 -11.24
N ASN A 469 13.70 -29.76 -11.45
CA ASN A 469 13.70 -30.41 -12.75
C ASN A 469 12.38 -31.16 -13.07
N GLN A 470 11.33 -30.90 -12.29
CA GLN A 470 10.04 -31.57 -12.48
C GLN A 470 8.97 -30.57 -12.91
N VAL A 471 8.15 -30.96 -13.88
CA VAL A 471 6.96 -30.23 -14.29
C VAL A 471 5.77 -30.82 -13.53
N MET A 472 5.07 -29.97 -12.79
CA MET A 472 3.92 -30.35 -11.99
C MET A 472 2.64 -29.85 -12.66
N GLU A 473 1.64 -30.73 -12.73
CA GLU A 473 0.30 -30.37 -13.20
C GLU A 473 -0.62 -30.21 -12.00
N MET A 474 -1.30 -29.07 -11.92
CA MET A 474 -2.31 -28.81 -10.90
C MET A 474 -3.67 -28.72 -11.58
N MET A 475 -4.57 -29.64 -11.24
CA MET A 475 -5.96 -29.62 -11.71
C MET A 475 -6.84 -29.06 -10.60
N ILE A 476 -7.63 -28.07 -10.93
CA ILE A 476 -8.56 -27.41 -10.01
C ILE A 476 -9.96 -27.92 -10.33
N GLU A 477 -10.59 -28.54 -9.33
CA GLU A 477 -11.94 -29.11 -9.44
C GLU A 477 -12.92 -28.25 -8.64
N GLU A 478 -14.07 -27.96 -9.23
CA GLU A 478 -15.16 -27.28 -8.55
C GLU A 478 -15.95 -28.31 -7.72
N VAL A 479 -16.03 -28.07 -6.40
CA VAL A 479 -16.82 -28.92 -5.50
C VAL A 479 -17.93 -28.08 -4.88
N ASP A 480 -19.16 -28.44 -5.19
CA ASP A 480 -20.34 -27.81 -4.57
C ASP A 480 -20.58 -28.37 -3.17
N VAL A 481 -20.36 -27.54 -2.17
CA VAL A 481 -20.62 -27.91 -0.76
C VAL A 481 -21.94 -27.29 -0.31
N THR A 482 -22.95 -28.11 -0.10
CA THR A 482 -24.24 -27.65 0.45
C THR A 482 -24.17 -27.65 1.96
N VAL A 483 -24.18 -26.46 2.56
CA VAL A 483 -24.26 -26.32 4.01
C VAL A 483 -25.72 -26.07 4.41
N THR A 484 -26.34 -27.05 5.10
CA THR A 484 -27.68 -26.91 5.63
C THR A 484 -27.59 -26.27 7.03
N ALA A 485 -27.98 -25.01 7.12
CA ALA A 485 -28.10 -24.34 8.43
C ALA A 485 -29.55 -24.48 8.94
N THR A 486 -29.72 -25.13 10.08
CA THR A 486 -30.99 -25.19 10.76
C THR A 486 -31.17 -23.95 11.63
N ALA A 487 -32.00 -23.03 11.18
CA ALA A 487 -32.33 -21.85 11.98
C ALA A 487 -33.30 -22.25 13.10
N VAL A 488 -32.87 -22.19 14.34
CA VAL A 488 -33.75 -22.31 15.49
C VAL A 488 -34.34 -20.92 15.74
N GLU A 489 -35.63 -20.79 15.40
CA GLU A 489 -36.37 -19.56 15.65
C GLU A 489 -36.61 -19.43 17.17
N THR A 490 -35.79 -18.65 17.84
CA THR A 490 -36.07 -18.20 19.20
C THR A 490 -37.10 -17.08 19.12
N ALA A 491 -38.33 -17.38 19.51
CA ALA A 491 -39.41 -16.39 19.61
C ALA A 491 -38.99 -15.26 20.55
N ASN A 492 -38.78 -14.08 19.98
CA ASN A 492 -38.44 -12.90 20.75
C ASN A 492 -39.61 -12.48 21.64
N ALA A 493 -39.41 -12.61 22.93
CA ALA A 493 -40.37 -12.15 23.95
C ALA A 493 -40.55 -10.61 23.96
N HIS A 494 -39.81 -9.89 23.15
CA HIS A 494 -39.88 -8.42 23.08
C HIS A 494 -40.94 -7.86 22.12
N ALA A 495 -41.58 -8.70 21.30
CA ALA A 495 -42.58 -8.22 20.35
C ALA A 495 -43.95 -7.87 21.00
N ARG A 496 -44.15 -8.18 22.29
CA ARG A 496 -45.45 -7.96 22.94
C ARG A 496 -45.58 -6.62 23.67
N ARG A 497 -44.61 -5.73 23.65
CA ARG A 497 -44.71 -4.45 24.41
C ARG A 497 -45.11 -3.23 23.57
N HIS A 498 -45.36 -3.37 22.28
CA HIS A 498 -45.71 -2.20 21.45
C HIS A 498 -47.14 -2.18 20.88
N VAL A 499 -48.02 -3.09 21.30
CA VAL A 499 -49.44 -3.03 20.90
C VAL A 499 -50.25 -2.66 22.15
N GLY A 500 -50.28 -1.39 22.47
CA GLY A 500 -51.05 -0.94 23.63
C GLY A 500 -50.93 0.53 24.00
N LYS A 501 -50.87 1.41 23.00
CA LYS A 501 -51.18 2.83 23.24
C LYS A 501 -51.99 3.37 22.07
N GLU A 502 -53.25 2.94 22.02
CA GLU A 502 -54.22 3.64 21.20
C GLU A 502 -54.79 4.83 21.98
N HIS A 503 -54.85 5.91 21.28
CA HIS A 503 -55.35 7.23 21.53
C HIS A 503 -56.55 7.32 22.49
N ARG A 504 -56.38 8.01 23.60
CA ARG A 504 -57.47 8.62 24.31
C ARG A 504 -57.55 10.09 23.94
N ARG A 505 -58.42 10.40 22.99
CA ARG A 505 -58.79 11.80 22.66
C ARG A 505 -59.57 12.37 23.87
N VAL A 506 -59.04 13.36 24.52
CA VAL A 506 -59.76 14.22 25.46
C VAL A 506 -60.35 15.39 24.66
N ARG A 507 -61.65 15.42 24.51
CA ARG A 507 -62.38 16.59 24.05
C ARG A 507 -62.43 17.60 25.21
N GLY A 508 -61.75 18.71 25.08
CA GLY A 508 -61.95 19.88 25.94
C GLY A 508 -62.95 20.86 25.28
N HIS A 509 -64.03 21.13 25.94
CA HIS A 509 -64.95 22.20 25.56
C HIS A 509 -64.45 23.55 26.10
N PRO A 510 -64.67 24.64 25.38
CA PRO A 510 -64.29 25.96 25.88
C PRO A 510 -65.46 26.59 26.67
N ARG A 511 -65.12 27.29 27.76
CA ARG A 511 -66.03 28.27 28.34
C ARG A 511 -65.24 29.46 28.91
N ARG A 512 -65.52 30.61 28.28
CA ARG A 512 -65.48 32.03 28.68
C ARG A 512 -64.09 32.60 28.98
#